data_e703c264e45fb06961068ff204b9d7b9
#
_entry.id   e703c264e45fb06961068ff204b9d7b9
#
_cell.length_a   1.000
_cell.length_b   1.000
_cell.length_c   1.000
_cell.angle_alpha   90.00
_cell.angle_beta   90.00
_cell.angle_gamma   90.00
#
_symmetry.space_group_name_H-M   'P 1'
#
loop_
_entity.id
_entity.type
_entity.pdbx_description
1 polymer ?
#
loop_
_entity_poly.entity_id
_entity_poly.type
_entity_poly.pdbx_seq_one_letter_code
_entity_poly.pdbx_strand_id
1 'polypeptide(L)'
;MNTKNIKSFLIALCMTLVMLCGLTKNCFADSFTTYMERCEPYRETIERILTEEGVPIEYFALLLAESGCDLNNKSERGAKGAWQLMGPTARHYGVKDPYDLEQSTRGAARYLKSLINRFHDMHWVVAAYNAGGTNLKRVTGYPKAKFSDVKKVRPEAYHLAIKVQKFVTRIKEYDMENAGKQKASDTVEPTKTVEDNV
;
A
#
# COMPACT_ATOMS: atom_id res chain seq x y z
N MET A 1 -36.34 34.13 26.02
CA MET A 1 -35.60 32.84 26.07
C MET A 1 -34.31 33.10 26.88
N ASN A 2 -34.11 32.34 27.96
CA ASN A 2 -33.07 32.62 28.95
C ASN A 2 -31.68 32.26 28.39
N THR A 3 -30.68 33.14 28.53
CA THR A 3 -29.30 32.97 27.99
C THR A 3 -28.60 31.68 28.45
N LYS A 4 -29.01 31.13 29.61
CA LYS A 4 -28.53 29.82 30.10
C LYS A 4 -29.04 28.64 29.22
N ASN A 5 -30.26 28.70 28.74
CA ASN A 5 -30.85 27.63 27.89
C ASN A 5 -30.24 27.61 26.48
N ILE A 6 -29.83 28.79 25.95
CA ILE A 6 -29.18 28.91 24.66
C ILE A 6 -27.77 28.30 24.70
N LYS A 7 -27.00 28.56 25.79
CA LYS A 7 -25.67 27.97 25.97
C LYS A 7 -25.69 26.45 26.10
N SER A 8 -26.67 25.89 26.87
CA SER A 8 -26.82 24.45 27.01
C SER A 8 -27.26 23.79 25.69
N PHE A 9 -28.11 24.44 24.89
CA PHE A 9 -28.50 23.95 23.58
C PHE A 9 -27.35 23.94 22.56
N LEU A 10 -26.52 24.99 22.56
CA LEU A 10 -25.36 25.07 21.70
C LEU A 10 -24.27 24.03 22.08
N ILE A 11 -24.07 23.76 23.37
CA ILE A 11 -23.15 22.74 23.83
C ILE A 11 -23.65 21.34 23.44
N ALA A 12 -24.94 21.05 23.61
CA ALA A 12 -25.53 19.79 23.19
C ALA A 12 -25.45 19.61 21.66
N LEU A 13 -25.70 20.67 20.89
CA LEU A 13 -25.57 20.65 19.43
C LEU A 13 -24.12 20.44 18.97
N CYS A 14 -23.14 21.07 19.62
CA CYS A 14 -21.72 20.83 19.36
C CYS A 14 -21.31 19.38 19.68
N MET A 15 -21.76 18.84 20.82
CA MET A 15 -21.46 17.45 21.19
C MET A 15 -22.09 16.43 20.23
N THR A 16 -23.31 16.68 19.76
CA THR A 16 -23.93 15.82 18.73
C THR A 16 -23.24 15.94 17.38
N LEU A 17 -22.77 17.13 16.99
CA LEU A 17 -21.98 17.32 15.76
C LEU A 17 -20.61 16.65 15.82
N VAL A 18 -19.94 16.68 16.98
CA VAL A 18 -18.67 15.99 17.21
C VAL A 18 -18.87 14.46 17.21
N MET A 19 -19.97 13.95 17.82
CA MET A 19 -20.33 12.53 17.74
C MET A 19 -20.67 12.11 16.31
N LEU A 20 -21.44 12.90 15.56
CA LEU A 20 -21.71 12.61 14.15
C LEU A 20 -20.44 12.64 13.29
N CYS A 21 -19.53 13.58 13.54
CA CYS A 21 -18.25 13.66 12.85
C CYS A 21 -17.31 12.46 13.19
N GLY A 22 -17.41 11.94 14.43
CA GLY A 22 -16.72 10.71 14.85
C GLY A 22 -17.31 9.43 14.22
N LEU A 23 -18.60 9.37 14.04
CA LEU A 23 -19.31 8.25 13.42
C LEU A 23 -19.11 8.20 11.89
N THR A 24 -18.91 9.35 11.23
CA THR A 24 -18.68 9.38 9.77
C THR A 24 -17.25 8.96 9.39
N LYS A 25 -16.28 9.03 10.30
CA LYS A 25 -14.95 8.48 10.05
C LYS A 25 -14.90 6.96 9.97
N ASN A 26 -15.87 6.25 10.53
CA ASN A 26 -15.93 4.78 10.50
C ASN A 26 -16.81 4.21 9.36
N CYS A 27 -17.42 5.03 8.52
CA CYS A 27 -18.35 4.53 7.50
C CYS A 27 -17.75 4.31 6.11
N PHE A 28 -16.51 4.78 5.87
CA PHE A 28 -15.71 4.45 4.70
C PHE A 28 -14.33 4.02 5.21
N ALA A 29 -14.17 2.73 5.48
CA ALA A 29 -12.83 2.15 5.50
C ALA A 29 -12.19 2.57 4.18
N ASP A 30 -11.22 3.49 4.25
CA ASP A 30 -10.47 3.93 3.08
C ASP A 30 -9.90 2.67 2.42
N SER A 31 -10.01 2.58 1.11
CA SER A 31 -9.51 1.44 0.34
C SER A 31 -8.08 1.03 0.71
N PHE A 32 -7.26 1.99 1.13
CA PHE A 32 -5.91 1.72 1.61
C PHE A 32 -5.88 0.90 2.90
N THR A 33 -6.69 1.25 3.92
CA THR A 33 -6.78 0.50 5.19
C THR A 33 -7.25 -0.92 4.93
N THR A 34 -8.27 -1.10 4.09
CA THR A 34 -8.75 -2.42 3.67
C THR A 34 -7.66 -3.23 2.96
N TYR A 35 -6.81 -2.58 2.15
CA TYR A 35 -5.69 -3.25 1.48
C TYR A 35 -4.61 -3.67 2.48
N MET A 36 -4.28 -2.82 3.46
CA MET A 36 -3.34 -3.15 4.53
C MET A 36 -3.82 -4.33 5.36
N GLU A 37 -5.09 -4.30 5.83
CA GLU A 37 -5.70 -5.40 6.59
C GLU A 37 -5.68 -6.72 5.81
N ARG A 38 -5.98 -6.70 4.51
CA ARG A 38 -5.91 -7.89 3.66
C ARG A 38 -4.49 -8.41 3.51
N CYS A 39 -3.52 -7.51 3.48
CA CYS A 39 -2.11 -7.84 3.28
C CYS A 39 -1.40 -8.30 4.55
N GLU A 40 -1.93 -7.96 5.73
CA GLU A 40 -1.27 -8.20 7.02
C GLU A 40 -0.80 -9.66 7.20
N PRO A 41 -1.60 -10.70 6.88
CA PRO A 41 -1.16 -12.09 7.00
C PRO A 41 0.01 -12.48 6.10
N TYR A 42 0.29 -11.69 5.08
CA TYR A 42 1.30 -11.97 4.05
C TYR A 42 2.48 -11.01 4.10
N ARG A 43 2.38 -9.94 4.88
CA ARG A 43 3.32 -8.82 4.87
C ARG A 43 4.73 -9.25 5.19
N GLU A 44 4.93 -10.01 6.28
CA GLU A 44 6.25 -10.50 6.68
C GLU A 44 6.91 -11.32 5.56
N THR A 45 6.16 -12.23 4.94
CA THR A 45 6.65 -13.04 3.82
C THR A 45 7.06 -12.18 2.62
N ILE A 46 6.25 -11.16 2.27
CA ILE A 46 6.53 -10.28 1.16
C ILE A 46 7.79 -9.44 1.43
N GLU A 47 7.87 -8.80 2.59
CA GLU A 47 9.00 -7.94 2.98
C GLU A 47 10.31 -8.73 3.10
N ARG A 48 10.26 -9.95 3.65
CA ARG A 48 11.39 -10.87 3.70
C ARG A 48 11.89 -11.20 2.28
N ILE A 49 11.00 -11.56 1.37
CA ILE A 49 11.39 -11.91 -0.01
C ILE A 49 11.96 -10.69 -0.75
N LEU A 50 11.36 -9.51 -0.61
CA LEU A 50 11.92 -8.28 -1.19
C LEU A 50 13.35 -8.05 -0.70
N THR A 51 13.58 -8.20 0.61
CA THR A 51 14.89 -8.05 1.25
C THR A 51 15.89 -9.10 0.74
N GLU A 52 15.51 -10.38 0.68
CA GLU A 52 16.33 -11.48 0.15
C GLU A 52 16.77 -11.23 -1.30
N GLU A 53 15.89 -10.69 -2.13
CA GLU A 53 16.18 -10.38 -3.53
C GLU A 53 16.91 -9.01 -3.68
N GLY A 54 17.11 -8.28 -2.56
CA GLY A 54 17.82 -6.96 -2.55
C GLY A 54 17.00 -5.84 -3.17
N VAL A 55 15.69 -5.85 -2.93
CA VAL A 55 14.74 -4.81 -3.34
C VAL A 55 14.27 -4.04 -2.10
N PRO A 56 14.26 -2.70 -2.13
CA PRO A 56 13.74 -1.90 -1.02
C PRO A 56 12.29 -2.28 -0.67
N ILE A 57 11.99 -2.40 0.64
CA ILE A 57 10.67 -2.81 1.13
C ILE A 57 9.57 -1.82 0.76
N GLU A 58 9.91 -0.57 0.46
CA GLU A 58 8.98 0.45 -0.02
C GLU A 58 8.22 0.02 -1.29
N TYR A 59 8.76 -0.92 -2.07
CA TYR A 59 8.05 -1.50 -3.22
C TYR A 59 6.88 -2.41 -2.84
N PHE A 60 6.69 -2.73 -1.56
CA PHE A 60 5.44 -3.29 -1.05
C PHE A 60 4.22 -2.42 -1.42
N ALA A 61 4.40 -1.10 -1.42
CA ALA A 61 3.39 -0.15 -1.88
C ALA A 61 2.91 -0.39 -3.32
N LEU A 62 3.76 -0.94 -4.18
CA LEU A 62 3.38 -1.29 -5.56
C LEU A 62 2.39 -2.46 -5.57
N LEU A 63 2.60 -3.51 -4.78
CA LEU A 63 1.66 -4.63 -4.66
C LEU A 63 0.28 -4.14 -4.20
N LEU A 64 0.24 -3.26 -3.19
CA LEU A 64 -1.02 -2.65 -2.74
C LEU A 64 -1.69 -1.83 -3.86
N ALA A 65 -0.91 -1.10 -4.64
CA ALA A 65 -1.43 -0.28 -5.73
C ALA A 65 -1.96 -1.09 -6.91
N GLU A 66 -1.36 -2.26 -7.19
CA GLU A 66 -1.71 -3.15 -8.30
C GLU A 66 -2.97 -3.98 -8.01
N SER A 67 -3.08 -4.58 -6.84
CA SER A 67 -4.17 -5.51 -6.53
C SER A 67 -4.88 -5.27 -5.20
N GLY A 68 -4.36 -4.39 -4.33
CA GLY A 68 -4.81 -4.30 -2.95
C GLY A 68 -4.62 -5.63 -2.20
N CYS A 69 -3.55 -6.37 -2.50
CA CYS A 69 -3.23 -7.67 -1.92
C CYS A 69 -4.23 -8.80 -2.26
N ASP A 70 -4.93 -8.69 -3.38
CA ASP A 70 -5.77 -9.79 -3.89
C ASP A 70 -4.90 -10.79 -4.66
N LEU A 71 -4.65 -11.95 -4.03
CA LEU A 71 -3.82 -13.01 -4.62
C LEU A 71 -4.44 -13.61 -5.87
N ASN A 72 -5.78 -13.56 -6.01
CA ASN A 72 -6.52 -14.14 -7.12
C ASN A 72 -6.89 -13.13 -8.20
N ASN A 73 -6.42 -11.88 -8.08
CA ASN A 73 -6.77 -10.82 -9.02
C ASN A 73 -6.30 -11.15 -10.44
N LYS A 74 -7.19 -10.90 -11.40
CA LYS A 74 -6.89 -11.04 -12.83
C LYS A 74 -7.45 -9.84 -13.58
N SER A 75 -6.58 -9.08 -14.22
CA SER A 75 -7.01 -7.95 -15.04
C SER A 75 -7.58 -8.42 -16.40
N GLU A 76 -8.35 -7.55 -17.05
CA GLU A 76 -8.85 -7.77 -18.42
C GLU A 76 -7.71 -7.94 -19.43
N ARG A 77 -6.56 -7.32 -19.19
CA ARG A 77 -5.36 -7.45 -20.02
C ARG A 77 -4.54 -8.72 -19.73
N GLY A 78 -4.97 -9.56 -18.78
CA GLY A 78 -4.35 -10.84 -18.45
C GLY A 78 -3.19 -10.76 -17.45
N ALA A 79 -3.03 -9.65 -16.73
CA ALA A 79 -2.16 -9.59 -15.57
C ALA A 79 -2.76 -10.40 -14.41
N LYS A 80 -1.93 -11.07 -13.60
CA LYS A 80 -2.38 -12.07 -12.62
C LYS A 80 -1.71 -11.90 -11.26
N GLY A 81 -2.48 -12.26 -10.20
CA GLY A 81 -2.03 -12.36 -8.82
C GLY A 81 -1.81 -11.02 -8.15
N ALA A 82 -1.27 -11.05 -6.93
CA ALA A 82 -1.04 -9.86 -6.12
C ALA A 82 -0.16 -8.80 -6.80
N TRP A 83 0.86 -9.23 -7.53
CA TRP A 83 1.80 -8.38 -8.24
C TRP A 83 1.39 -8.01 -9.66
N GLN A 84 0.22 -8.45 -10.14
CA GLN A 84 -0.29 -8.21 -11.49
C GLN A 84 0.75 -8.48 -12.59
N LEU A 85 1.43 -9.63 -12.51
CA LEU A 85 2.42 -10.01 -13.50
C LEU A 85 1.76 -10.45 -14.82
N MET A 86 2.23 -9.87 -15.92
CA MET A 86 1.89 -10.36 -17.27
C MET A 86 2.56 -11.70 -17.53
N GLY A 87 1.88 -12.60 -18.24
CA GLY A 87 2.39 -13.95 -18.51
C GLY A 87 3.82 -14.01 -19.06
N PRO A 88 4.22 -13.22 -20.06
CA PRO A 88 5.61 -13.17 -20.52
C PRO A 88 6.60 -12.76 -19.44
N THR A 89 6.25 -11.75 -18.63
CA THR A 89 7.08 -11.27 -17.50
C THR A 89 7.20 -12.36 -16.43
N ALA A 90 6.09 -12.98 -16.04
CA ALA A 90 6.07 -14.07 -15.07
C ALA A 90 7.04 -15.21 -15.49
N ARG A 91 6.92 -15.69 -16.73
CA ARG A 91 7.81 -16.74 -17.26
C ARG A 91 9.28 -16.32 -17.28
N HIS A 92 9.56 -15.08 -17.70
CA HIS A 92 10.94 -14.57 -17.78
C HIS A 92 11.64 -14.54 -16.41
N TYR A 93 10.88 -14.22 -15.34
CA TYR A 93 11.41 -14.17 -13.97
C TYR A 93 11.16 -15.45 -13.15
N GLY A 94 10.79 -16.56 -13.82
CA GLY A 94 10.71 -17.90 -13.22
C GLY A 94 9.44 -18.17 -12.42
N VAL A 95 8.38 -17.39 -12.63
CA VAL A 95 7.07 -17.59 -11.97
C VAL A 95 6.27 -18.60 -12.78
N LYS A 96 5.99 -19.76 -12.21
CA LYS A 96 5.16 -20.83 -12.80
C LYS A 96 3.68 -20.56 -12.50
N ASP A 97 3.39 -20.22 -11.25
CA ASP A 97 2.05 -19.83 -10.81
C ASP A 97 2.06 -18.38 -10.27
N PRO A 98 1.46 -17.41 -10.99
CA PRO A 98 1.39 -16.02 -10.54
C PRO A 98 0.38 -15.78 -9.39
N TYR A 99 -0.42 -16.77 -9.02
CA TYR A 99 -1.33 -16.72 -7.87
C TYR A 99 -0.65 -17.24 -6.60
N ASP A 100 0.45 -17.99 -6.72
CA ASP A 100 1.30 -18.34 -5.59
C ASP A 100 2.07 -17.10 -5.10
N LEU A 101 1.90 -16.78 -3.83
CA LEU A 101 2.44 -15.57 -3.24
C LEU A 101 3.97 -15.53 -3.28
N GLU A 102 4.64 -16.61 -2.87
CA GLU A 102 6.10 -16.63 -2.81
C GLU A 102 6.73 -16.58 -4.20
N GLN A 103 6.24 -17.38 -5.14
CA GLN A 103 6.74 -17.38 -6.51
C GLN A 103 6.54 -16.01 -7.17
N SER A 104 5.32 -15.45 -7.06
CA SER A 104 5.01 -14.17 -7.68
C SER A 104 5.78 -13.02 -7.04
N THR A 105 6.00 -13.04 -5.71
CA THR A 105 6.81 -12.02 -5.02
C THR A 105 8.28 -12.13 -5.44
N ARG A 106 8.88 -13.30 -5.50
CA ARG A 106 10.25 -13.48 -6.00
C ARG A 106 10.41 -13.02 -7.46
N GLY A 107 9.46 -13.38 -8.31
CA GLY A 107 9.48 -12.95 -9.71
C GLY A 107 9.33 -11.42 -9.85
N ALA A 108 8.40 -10.81 -9.11
CA ALA A 108 8.23 -9.37 -9.08
C ALA A 108 9.47 -8.65 -8.54
N ALA A 109 10.07 -9.17 -7.47
CA ALA A 109 11.29 -8.61 -6.90
C ALA A 109 12.46 -8.64 -7.90
N ARG A 110 12.69 -9.74 -8.60
CA ARG A 110 13.71 -9.84 -9.66
C ARG A 110 13.44 -8.87 -10.81
N TYR A 111 12.19 -8.73 -11.21
CA TYR A 111 11.79 -7.74 -12.22
C TYR A 111 12.07 -6.32 -11.72
N LEU A 112 11.63 -5.97 -10.50
CA LEU A 112 11.90 -4.68 -9.87
C LEU A 112 13.40 -4.38 -9.80
N LYS A 113 14.21 -5.35 -9.35
CA LYS A 113 15.68 -5.19 -9.31
C LYS A 113 16.26 -4.83 -10.67
N SER A 114 15.80 -5.49 -11.73
CA SER A 114 16.24 -5.17 -13.10
C SER A 114 15.84 -3.74 -13.52
N LEU A 115 14.68 -3.27 -13.08
CA LEU A 115 14.19 -1.91 -13.35
C LEU A 115 14.93 -0.86 -12.50
N ILE A 116 15.17 -1.15 -11.20
CA ILE A 116 15.94 -0.27 -10.30
C ILE A 116 17.35 -0.03 -10.86
N ASN A 117 18.02 -1.07 -11.31
CA ASN A 117 19.35 -0.97 -11.93
C ASN A 117 19.34 -0.14 -13.23
N ARG A 118 18.19 0.03 -13.87
CA ARG A 118 18.05 0.74 -15.15
C ARG A 118 17.55 2.16 -15.01
N PHE A 119 16.70 2.45 -14.02
CA PHE A 119 16.00 3.74 -13.90
C PHE A 119 16.39 4.54 -12.66
N HIS A 120 16.89 3.91 -11.59
CA HIS A 120 17.43 4.52 -10.36
C HIS A 120 16.44 5.38 -9.52
N ASP A 121 15.29 5.75 -10.05
CA ASP A 121 14.26 6.57 -9.40
C ASP A 121 12.96 5.79 -9.32
N MET A 122 12.29 5.83 -8.15
CA MET A 122 11.09 5.03 -7.88
C MET A 122 9.94 5.33 -8.85
N HIS A 123 9.70 6.58 -9.20
CA HIS A 123 8.61 6.92 -10.14
C HIS A 123 8.86 6.29 -11.51
N TRP A 124 10.11 6.36 -12.01
CA TRP A 124 10.49 5.74 -13.26
C TRP A 124 10.44 4.22 -13.21
N VAL A 125 10.86 3.62 -12.08
CA VAL A 125 10.81 2.16 -11.87
C VAL A 125 9.36 1.67 -11.90
N VAL A 126 8.46 2.31 -11.16
CA VAL A 126 7.03 1.96 -11.13
C VAL A 126 6.37 2.17 -12.49
N ALA A 127 6.65 3.28 -13.14
CA ALA A 127 6.15 3.52 -14.50
C ALA A 127 6.67 2.47 -15.49
N ALA A 128 7.93 2.04 -15.35
CA ALA A 128 8.54 0.99 -16.17
C ALA A 128 7.98 -0.40 -15.88
N TYR A 129 7.60 -0.67 -14.63
CA TYR A 129 6.91 -1.91 -14.25
C TYR A 129 5.59 -2.05 -15.01
N ASN A 130 4.80 -1.00 -15.03
CA ASN A 130 3.49 -0.98 -15.71
C ASN A 130 3.61 -0.96 -17.23
N ALA A 131 4.44 -0.06 -17.79
CA ALA A 131 4.52 0.16 -19.23
C ALA A 131 5.51 -0.77 -19.98
N GLY A 132 6.33 -1.53 -19.23
CA GLY A 132 7.50 -2.23 -19.75
C GLY A 132 8.70 -1.29 -19.95
N GLY A 133 9.83 -1.61 -19.29
CA GLY A 133 10.98 -0.72 -19.22
C GLY A 133 11.57 -0.33 -20.58
N THR A 134 11.61 -1.25 -21.55
CA THR A 134 12.09 -0.94 -22.92
C THR A 134 11.14 -0.01 -23.66
N ASN A 135 9.84 -0.26 -23.55
CA ASN A 135 8.83 0.59 -24.15
C ASN A 135 8.82 2.00 -23.54
N LEU A 136 8.86 2.09 -22.20
CA LEU A 136 8.89 3.40 -21.52
C LEU A 136 10.11 4.22 -21.98
N LYS A 137 11.31 3.64 -21.98
CA LYS A 137 12.54 4.31 -22.44
C LYS A 137 12.41 4.83 -23.87
N ARG A 138 11.83 4.02 -24.76
CA ARG A 138 11.67 4.38 -26.17
C ARG A 138 10.69 5.55 -26.37
N VAL A 139 9.55 5.55 -25.68
CA VAL A 139 8.48 6.54 -25.89
C VAL A 139 8.73 7.85 -25.16
N THR A 140 9.53 7.84 -24.08
CA THR A 140 9.83 9.05 -23.31
C THR A 140 11.17 9.68 -23.68
N GLY A 141 12.12 8.92 -24.23
CA GLY A 141 13.50 9.39 -24.45
C GLY A 141 14.34 9.41 -23.17
N TYR A 142 13.99 8.61 -22.14
CA TYR A 142 14.81 8.48 -20.93
C TYR A 142 16.28 8.17 -21.27
N PRO A 143 17.31 8.74 -20.59
CA PRO A 143 17.24 9.51 -19.34
C PRO A 143 17.07 11.04 -19.49
N LYS A 144 16.95 11.56 -20.68
CA LYS A 144 16.86 13.01 -20.92
C LYS A 144 15.47 13.59 -20.60
N ALA A 145 14.44 12.75 -20.58
CA ALA A 145 13.04 13.15 -20.33
C ALA A 145 12.81 13.48 -18.84
N LYS A 146 11.88 14.40 -18.58
CA LYS A 146 11.34 14.65 -17.25
C LYS A 146 10.26 13.61 -16.95
N PHE A 147 10.10 13.22 -15.68
CA PHE A 147 9.04 12.26 -15.30
C PHE A 147 7.64 12.76 -15.71
N SER A 148 7.39 14.07 -15.66
CA SER A 148 6.13 14.67 -16.14
C SER A 148 5.78 14.34 -17.59
N ASP A 149 6.77 14.01 -18.43
CA ASP A 149 6.51 13.65 -19.85
C ASP A 149 5.90 12.25 -19.97
N VAL A 150 6.08 11.39 -18.96
CA VAL A 150 5.42 10.07 -18.86
C VAL A 150 3.91 10.24 -18.92
N LYS A 151 3.36 11.29 -18.27
CA LYS A 151 1.92 11.58 -18.26
C LYS A 151 1.35 11.74 -19.65
N LYS A 152 2.10 12.31 -20.60
CA LYS A 152 1.66 12.56 -21.97
C LYS A 152 1.60 11.27 -22.81
N VAL A 153 2.54 10.36 -22.60
CA VAL A 153 2.72 9.18 -23.46
C VAL A 153 2.25 7.88 -22.81
N ARG A 154 2.20 7.83 -21.47
CA ARG A 154 1.75 6.68 -20.64
C ARG A 154 1.06 7.17 -19.38
N PRO A 155 -0.15 7.76 -19.48
CA PRO A 155 -0.84 8.33 -18.32
C PRO A 155 -1.12 7.30 -17.23
N GLU A 156 -1.47 6.05 -17.57
CA GLU A 156 -1.70 4.98 -16.60
C GLU A 156 -0.45 4.71 -15.74
N ALA A 157 0.72 4.57 -16.39
CA ALA A 157 1.99 4.36 -15.71
C ALA A 157 2.40 5.54 -14.83
N TYR A 158 2.13 6.77 -15.27
CA TYR A 158 2.33 7.97 -14.48
C TYR A 158 1.47 7.98 -13.23
N HIS A 159 0.16 7.72 -13.37
CA HIS A 159 -0.77 7.73 -12.23
C HIS A 159 -0.48 6.60 -11.24
N LEU A 160 -0.07 5.41 -11.72
CA LEU A 160 0.37 4.34 -10.84
C LEU A 160 1.58 4.76 -10.01
N ALA A 161 2.59 5.39 -10.61
CA ALA A 161 3.77 5.84 -9.89
C ALA A 161 3.43 6.86 -8.78
N ILE A 162 2.54 7.81 -9.08
CA ILE A 162 2.06 8.78 -8.08
C ILE A 162 1.25 8.09 -6.97
N LYS A 163 0.41 7.09 -7.32
CA LYS A 163 -0.34 6.30 -6.33
C LYS A 163 0.60 5.53 -5.39
N VAL A 164 1.61 4.88 -5.94
CA VAL A 164 2.61 4.13 -5.17
C VAL A 164 3.36 5.06 -4.21
N GLN A 165 3.79 6.24 -4.66
CA GLN A 165 4.46 7.20 -3.80
C GLN A 165 3.57 7.64 -2.62
N LYS A 166 2.28 7.87 -2.86
CA LYS A 166 1.31 8.16 -1.79
C LYS A 166 1.17 6.98 -0.83
N PHE A 167 1.15 5.76 -1.33
CA PHE A 167 1.05 4.56 -0.49
C PHE A 167 2.30 4.35 0.37
N VAL A 168 3.50 4.63 -0.13
CA VAL A 168 4.73 4.60 0.68
C VAL A 168 4.61 5.52 1.90
N THR A 169 4.10 6.73 1.74
CA THR A 169 3.86 7.66 2.86
C THR A 169 2.83 7.11 3.83
N ARG A 170 1.70 6.63 3.31
CA ARG A 170 0.59 6.12 4.13
C ARG A 170 0.93 4.83 4.88
N ILE A 171 1.78 3.95 4.32
CA ILE A 171 2.28 2.76 5.04
C ILE A 171 3.06 3.18 6.27
N LYS A 172 3.95 4.17 6.15
CA LYS A 172 4.73 4.69 7.30
C LYS A 172 3.83 5.27 8.38
N GLU A 173 2.79 6.01 8.00
CA GLU A 173 1.80 6.56 8.94
C GLU A 173 1.03 5.44 9.65
N TYR A 174 0.54 4.44 8.91
CA TYR A 174 -0.16 3.28 9.43
C TYR A 174 0.69 2.48 10.42
N ASP A 175 1.96 2.25 10.12
CA ASP A 175 2.88 1.52 10.97
C ASP A 175 3.17 2.29 12.28
N MET A 176 3.34 3.60 12.20
CA MET A 176 3.52 4.44 13.39
C MET A 176 2.28 4.45 14.30
N GLU A 177 1.08 4.52 13.73
CA GLU A 177 -0.17 4.48 14.48
C GLU A 177 -0.37 3.13 15.20
N ASN A 178 -0.06 2.02 14.51
CA ASN A 178 -0.22 0.68 15.08
C ASN A 178 0.85 0.37 16.13
N ALA A 179 2.09 0.80 15.94
CA ALA A 179 3.13 0.70 16.96
C ALA A 179 2.78 1.48 18.24
N GLY A 180 2.11 2.63 18.10
CA GLY A 180 1.59 3.40 19.23
C GLY A 180 0.49 2.68 20.00
N LYS A 181 -0.43 2.02 19.31
CA LYS A 181 -1.53 1.24 19.91
C LYS A 181 -0.99 0.03 20.68
N GLN A 182 0.00 -0.66 20.14
CA GLN A 182 0.61 -1.84 20.78
C GLN A 182 1.32 -1.47 22.07
N LYS A 183 2.11 -0.41 22.10
CA LYS A 183 2.73 0.10 23.33
C LYS A 183 1.71 0.51 24.39
N ALA A 184 0.58 1.07 24.00
CA ALA A 184 -0.48 1.44 24.94
C ALA A 184 -1.19 0.22 25.55
N SER A 185 -1.34 -0.88 24.79
CA SER A 185 -1.90 -2.14 25.29
C SER A 185 -0.95 -2.85 26.25
N ASP A 186 0.34 -2.82 26.00
CA ASP A 186 1.36 -3.48 26.81
C ASP A 186 1.62 -2.77 28.15
N THR A 187 1.20 -1.50 28.28
CA THR A 187 1.32 -0.72 29.53
C THR A 187 0.14 -0.91 30.50
N VAL A 188 -0.93 -1.59 30.09
CA VAL A 188 -2.05 -1.94 30.96
C VAL A 188 -1.73 -3.29 31.62
N GLU A 189 -0.97 -3.29 32.74
CA GLU A 189 -0.77 -4.47 33.56
C GLU A 189 -2.13 -5.05 34.01
N PRO A 190 -2.28 -6.41 34.01
CA PRO A 190 -3.45 -7.02 34.61
C PRO A 190 -3.42 -6.77 36.14
N THR A 191 -4.40 -6.03 36.64
CA THR A 191 -4.65 -5.90 38.06
C THR A 191 -4.70 -7.30 38.68
N LYS A 192 -3.70 -7.62 39.50
CA LYS A 192 -3.71 -8.83 40.36
C LYS A 192 -4.96 -8.76 41.24
N THR A 193 -5.91 -9.62 40.97
CA THR A 193 -6.94 -9.99 41.97
C THR A 193 -6.23 -10.62 43.16
N VAL A 194 -6.16 -9.87 44.24
CA VAL A 194 -5.80 -10.41 45.56
C VAL A 194 -7.00 -11.24 45.98
N GLU A 195 -6.91 -12.53 45.87
CA GLU A 195 -7.81 -13.45 46.60
C GLU A 195 -7.38 -13.42 48.07
N ASP A 196 -8.17 -12.73 48.89
CA ASP A 196 -8.09 -12.83 50.34
C ASP A 196 -8.57 -14.20 50.75
N ASN A 197 -7.63 -15.02 51.21
CA ASN A 197 -7.91 -16.22 51.96
C ASN A 197 -8.34 -15.85 53.42
N VAL A 198 -9.57 -16.20 53.77
CA VAL A 198 -10.02 -16.43 55.15
C VAL A 198 -10.46 -17.87 55.30
#